data_e65ed7960d9a458f3f85d6f41540a651
#
_entry.id   e65ed7960d9a458f3f85d6f41540a651
#
_cell.length_a   1.000
_cell.length_b   1.000
_cell.length_c   1.000
_cell.angle_alpha   90.00
_cell.angle_beta   90.00
_cell.angle_gamma   90.00
#
_symmetry.space_group_name_H-M   'P 1'
#
loop_
_entity.id
_entity.type
_entity.pdbx_description
1 polymer ?
#
loop_
_entity_poly.entity_id
_entity_poly.type
_entity_poly.pdbx_seq_one_letter_code
_entity_poly.pdbx_strand_id
1 'polypeptide(L)'
;MYETEKEILKNKTSFTVDDLCLIIKILRAPGGCPWDAEQTHKSIIPGFIEETYEVIEGIEAESSDMIKEELGDVLLQVVFHAEIESEMGNFVFNDAVTDVCRKMIVRHPHVFGDVTAETSEQVLKNWDAIKAQTKSQKGLSDKLDSIAKPLPALIRTQKVIHKAAKEIDIPAPAQSERLTADEKRLGDSFASVIKECEKLGLDAETVLRHYCDALIEEIKK
;
A
#
# COMPACT_ATOMS: atom_id res chain seq x y z
N MET A 1 33.92 -8.32 7.21
CA MET A 1 33.21 -8.47 5.92
C MET A 1 32.78 -7.09 5.45
N TYR A 2 32.79 -6.79 4.16
CA TYR A 2 32.39 -5.48 3.55
C TYR A 2 33.24 -4.24 3.91
N GLU A 3 34.50 -4.37 4.31
CA GLU A 3 35.32 -3.20 4.72
C GLU A 3 35.61 -2.25 3.54
N THR A 4 35.80 -2.80 2.34
CA THR A 4 36.00 -2.00 1.11
C THR A 4 34.72 -1.25 0.73
N GLU A 5 33.57 -1.95 0.76
CA GLU A 5 32.25 -1.36 0.44
C GLU A 5 31.87 -0.28 1.45
N LYS A 6 32.09 -0.49 2.73
CA LYS A 6 31.87 0.50 3.79
C LYS A 6 32.70 1.77 3.54
N GLU A 7 33.97 1.63 3.17
CA GLU A 7 34.83 2.78 2.90
C GLU A 7 34.39 3.54 1.63
N ILE A 8 33.97 2.82 0.59
CA ILE A 8 33.42 3.43 -0.61
C ILE A 8 32.14 4.21 -0.27
N LEU A 9 31.21 3.60 0.47
CA LEU A 9 29.94 4.24 0.85
C LEU A 9 30.13 5.49 1.71
N LYS A 10 31.08 5.47 2.66
CA LYS A 10 31.39 6.65 3.50
C LYS A 10 31.89 7.87 2.70
N ASN A 11 32.55 7.62 1.58
CA ASN A 11 33.14 8.68 0.74
C ASN A 11 32.21 9.11 -0.40
N LYS A 12 31.03 8.51 -0.57
CA LYS A 12 30.03 8.91 -1.58
C LYS A 12 29.30 10.18 -1.16
N THR A 13 29.02 11.04 -2.13
CA THR A 13 28.19 12.24 -1.96
C THR A 13 26.80 12.11 -2.60
N SER A 14 26.60 11.05 -3.37
CA SER A 14 25.32 10.73 -4.03
C SER A 14 25.13 9.22 -4.02
N PHE A 15 23.91 8.78 -3.73
CA PHE A 15 23.58 7.37 -3.56
C PHE A 15 22.49 6.94 -4.53
N THR A 16 22.50 5.67 -4.88
CA THR A 16 21.50 5.00 -5.70
C THR A 16 20.69 4.02 -4.85
N VAL A 17 19.64 3.44 -5.43
CA VAL A 17 18.87 2.37 -4.77
C VAL A 17 19.76 1.14 -4.52
N ASP A 18 20.70 0.82 -5.41
CA ASP A 18 21.65 -0.28 -5.21
C ASP A 18 22.57 -0.02 -4.01
N ASP A 19 22.96 1.23 -3.78
CA ASP A 19 23.73 1.59 -2.57
C ASP A 19 22.88 1.41 -1.30
N LEU A 20 21.61 1.76 -1.33
CA LEU A 20 20.71 1.53 -0.21
C LEU A 20 20.54 0.03 0.07
N CYS A 21 20.34 -0.78 -0.95
CA CYS A 21 20.31 -2.25 -0.83
C CYS A 21 21.59 -2.78 -0.18
N LEU A 22 22.76 -2.28 -0.62
CA LEU A 22 24.04 -2.66 -0.06
C LEU A 22 24.21 -2.22 1.40
N ILE A 23 23.76 -1.01 1.75
CA ILE A 23 23.77 -0.50 3.12
C ILE A 23 22.94 -1.41 4.04
N ILE A 24 21.72 -1.74 3.68
CA ILE A 24 20.86 -2.60 4.50
C ILE A 24 21.48 -4.00 4.64
N LYS A 25 21.98 -4.55 3.56
CA LYS A 25 22.73 -5.82 3.58
C LYS A 25 23.91 -5.80 4.54
N ILE A 26 24.69 -4.71 4.55
CA ILE A 26 25.83 -4.55 5.48
C ILE A 26 25.36 -4.43 6.92
N LEU A 27 24.29 -3.66 7.17
CA LEU A 27 23.74 -3.47 8.51
C LEU A 27 23.23 -4.79 9.10
N ARG A 28 22.61 -5.65 8.30
CA ARG A 28 22.08 -6.93 8.75
C ARG A 28 23.11 -8.07 8.76
N ALA A 29 24.24 -7.92 8.08
CA ALA A 29 25.28 -8.94 8.02
C ALA A 29 26.00 -9.17 9.37
N PRO A 30 26.63 -10.33 9.61
CA PRO A 30 27.48 -10.55 10.77
C PRO A 30 28.56 -9.48 10.92
N GLY A 31 28.59 -8.81 12.09
CA GLY A 31 29.45 -7.66 12.36
C GLY A 31 28.90 -6.32 11.85
N GLY A 32 27.64 -6.29 11.40
CA GLY A 32 26.86 -5.07 11.14
C GLY A 32 26.20 -4.51 12.39
N CYS A 33 24.97 -4.02 12.27
CA CYS A 33 24.20 -3.48 13.38
C CYS A 33 23.38 -4.60 14.07
N PRO A 34 23.56 -4.85 15.36
CA PRO A 34 22.79 -5.87 16.07
C PRO A 34 21.28 -5.64 16.02
N TRP A 35 20.84 -4.39 16.12
CA TRP A 35 19.43 -4.04 16.07
C TRP A 35 18.79 -4.35 14.71
N ASP A 36 19.46 -3.97 13.61
CA ASP A 36 18.98 -4.27 12.26
C ASP A 36 18.95 -5.78 11.98
N ALA A 37 19.97 -6.51 12.48
CA ALA A 37 20.06 -7.96 12.29
C ALA A 37 18.93 -8.74 12.98
N GLU A 38 18.39 -8.23 14.09
CA GLU A 38 17.29 -8.84 14.84
C GLU A 38 15.90 -8.57 14.23
N GLN A 39 15.78 -7.59 13.32
CA GLN A 39 14.50 -7.25 12.73
C GLN A 39 13.93 -8.38 11.86
N THR A 40 12.62 -8.51 11.92
CA THR A 40 11.82 -9.46 11.14
C THR A 40 10.74 -8.70 10.36
N HIS A 41 10.13 -9.34 9.37
CA HIS A 41 8.96 -8.77 8.68
C HIS A 41 7.90 -8.23 9.65
N LYS A 42 7.66 -8.94 10.75
CA LYS A 42 6.63 -8.54 11.73
C LYS A 42 7.05 -7.36 12.58
N SER A 43 8.32 -7.26 12.96
CA SER A 43 8.79 -6.19 13.83
C SER A 43 8.82 -4.82 13.14
N ILE A 44 9.00 -4.80 11.81
CA ILE A 44 9.07 -3.55 11.03
C ILE A 44 7.74 -3.15 10.35
N ILE A 45 6.64 -3.96 10.49
CA ILE A 45 5.31 -3.56 10.01
C ILE A 45 4.85 -2.21 10.57
N PRO A 46 5.00 -1.92 11.89
CA PRO A 46 4.56 -0.62 12.42
C PRO A 46 5.23 0.55 11.72
N GLY A 47 6.55 0.54 11.56
CA GLY A 47 7.29 1.58 10.85
C GLY A 47 6.83 1.72 9.40
N PHE A 48 6.64 0.62 8.67
CA PHE A 48 6.15 0.68 7.28
C PHE A 48 4.78 1.37 7.16
N ILE A 49 3.90 1.19 8.15
CA ILE A 49 2.60 1.87 8.19
C ILE A 49 2.80 3.35 8.53
N GLU A 50 3.63 3.66 9.53
CA GLU A 50 3.94 5.01 10.00
C GLU A 50 4.48 5.87 8.85
N GLU A 51 5.59 5.46 8.22
CA GLU A 51 6.18 6.18 7.08
C GLU A 51 5.17 6.41 5.93
N THR A 52 4.28 5.42 5.69
CA THR A 52 3.24 5.58 4.68
C THR A 52 2.25 6.69 5.05
N TYR A 53 1.89 6.86 6.31
CA TYR A 53 1.01 7.94 6.76
C TYR A 53 1.75 9.29 6.82
N GLU A 54 3.03 9.31 7.10
CA GLU A 54 3.86 10.52 7.07
C GLU A 54 4.03 11.06 5.64
N VAL A 55 4.13 10.17 4.62
CA VAL A 55 4.00 10.58 3.21
C VAL A 55 2.66 11.29 2.96
N ILE A 56 1.55 10.76 3.51
CA ILE A 56 0.22 11.38 3.34
C ILE A 56 0.19 12.75 4.02
N GLU A 57 0.72 12.88 5.23
CA GLU A 57 0.84 14.16 5.94
C GLU A 57 1.63 15.18 5.12
N GLY A 58 2.78 14.79 4.59
CA GLY A 58 3.60 15.64 3.70
C GLY A 58 2.84 16.09 2.44
N ILE A 59 2.02 15.22 1.85
CA ILE A 59 1.17 15.56 0.69
C ILE A 59 0.09 16.57 1.09
N GLU A 60 -0.58 16.38 2.22
CA GLU A 60 -1.63 17.26 2.72
C GLU A 60 -1.09 18.62 3.17
N ALA A 61 0.13 18.64 3.72
CA ALA A 61 0.86 19.85 4.05
C ALA A 61 1.47 20.57 2.83
N GLU A 62 1.33 20.00 1.62
CA GLU A 62 1.98 20.48 0.38
C GLU A 62 3.50 20.70 0.54
N SER A 63 4.14 19.91 1.41
CA SER A 63 5.55 20.02 1.76
C SER A 63 6.42 19.06 0.94
N SER A 64 7.08 19.57 -0.09
CA SER A 64 7.99 18.76 -0.91
C SER A 64 9.16 18.15 -0.12
N ASP A 65 9.62 18.82 0.94
CA ASP A 65 10.71 18.32 1.78
C ASP A 65 10.26 17.14 2.61
N MET A 66 9.09 17.20 3.26
CA MET A 66 8.50 16.06 3.97
C MET A 66 8.23 14.91 3.01
N ILE A 67 7.57 15.15 1.88
CA ILE A 67 7.30 14.10 0.88
C ILE A 67 8.59 13.39 0.46
N LYS A 68 9.67 14.13 0.25
CA LYS A 68 10.96 13.56 -0.13
C LYS A 68 11.57 12.70 0.97
N GLU A 69 11.54 13.18 2.21
CA GLU A 69 12.02 12.47 3.40
C GLU A 69 11.26 11.15 3.56
N GLU A 70 9.95 11.21 3.68
CA GLU A 70 9.10 10.06 3.98
C GLU A 70 9.04 9.03 2.82
N LEU A 71 9.15 9.48 1.56
CA LEU A 71 9.34 8.55 0.43
C LEU A 71 10.67 7.80 0.53
N GLY A 72 11.71 8.41 1.08
CA GLY A 72 12.98 7.76 1.39
C GLY A 72 12.80 6.67 2.43
N ASP A 73 12.06 6.94 3.50
CA ASP A 73 11.82 6.00 4.59
C ASP A 73 10.87 4.87 4.18
N VAL A 74 9.83 5.14 3.38
CA VAL A 74 9.05 4.07 2.73
C VAL A 74 9.93 3.20 1.83
N LEU A 75 10.85 3.77 1.04
CA LEU A 75 11.78 3.01 0.22
C LEU A 75 12.73 2.16 1.08
N LEU A 76 13.21 2.70 2.20
CA LEU A 76 14.00 1.96 3.19
C LEU A 76 13.25 0.71 3.67
N GLN A 77 11.98 0.84 4.05
CA GLN A 77 11.15 -0.29 4.48
C GLN A 77 11.02 -1.35 3.38
N VAL A 78 10.82 -0.95 2.13
CA VAL A 78 10.74 -1.88 0.98
C VAL A 78 12.05 -2.65 0.81
N VAL A 79 13.20 -1.96 0.85
CA VAL A 79 14.52 -2.58 0.72
C VAL A 79 14.81 -3.50 1.90
N PHE A 80 14.43 -3.09 3.12
CA PHE A 80 14.62 -3.89 4.32
C PHE A 80 13.84 -5.22 4.27
N HIS A 81 12.59 -5.18 3.87
CA HIS A 81 11.79 -6.39 3.65
C HIS A 81 12.39 -7.29 2.57
N ALA A 82 12.91 -6.71 1.49
CA ALA A 82 13.54 -7.47 0.42
C ALA A 82 14.87 -8.13 0.85
N GLU A 83 15.66 -7.49 1.72
CA GLU A 83 16.87 -8.09 2.26
C GLU A 83 16.58 -9.28 3.19
N ILE A 84 15.53 -9.19 4.04
CA ILE A 84 15.07 -10.32 4.86
C ILE A 84 14.73 -11.53 3.97
N GLU A 85 14.04 -11.33 2.86
CA GLU A 85 13.70 -12.39 1.90
C GLU A 85 14.95 -12.92 1.17
N SER A 86 15.90 -12.04 0.87
CA SER A 86 17.20 -12.41 0.27
C SER A 86 18.03 -13.30 1.20
N GLU A 87 18.06 -13.00 2.49
CA GLU A 87 18.72 -13.83 3.51
C GLU A 87 18.10 -15.24 3.61
N MET A 88 16.78 -15.36 3.38
CA MET A 88 16.06 -16.64 3.34
C MET A 88 16.20 -17.37 2.00
N GLY A 89 16.81 -16.74 0.99
CA GLY A 89 17.00 -17.30 -0.35
C GLY A 89 15.72 -17.34 -1.20
N ASN A 90 14.68 -16.54 -0.85
CA ASN A 90 13.43 -16.52 -1.57
C ASN A 90 13.48 -15.62 -2.82
N PHE A 91 13.85 -14.34 -2.66
CA PHE A 91 14.02 -13.38 -3.76
C PHE A 91 14.92 -12.21 -3.33
N VAL A 92 15.38 -11.40 -4.29
CA VAL A 92 16.11 -10.16 -4.05
C VAL A 92 15.29 -8.94 -4.47
N PHE A 93 15.69 -7.74 -4.02
CA PHE A 93 15.02 -6.50 -4.35
C PHE A 93 14.68 -6.34 -5.84
N ASN A 94 15.66 -6.68 -6.72
CA ASN A 94 15.49 -6.57 -8.17
C ASN A 94 14.43 -7.51 -8.74
N ASP A 95 14.07 -8.60 -8.07
CA ASP A 95 12.98 -9.46 -8.49
C ASP A 95 11.62 -8.75 -8.28
N ALA A 96 11.44 -8.09 -7.13
CA ALA A 96 10.26 -7.29 -6.86
C ALA A 96 10.13 -6.11 -7.85
N VAL A 97 11.24 -5.44 -8.16
CA VAL A 97 11.28 -4.37 -9.19
C VAL A 97 10.92 -4.94 -10.56
N THR A 98 11.48 -6.09 -10.93
CA THR A 98 11.20 -6.75 -12.21
C THR A 98 9.71 -7.08 -12.34
N ASP A 99 9.11 -7.62 -11.30
CA ASP A 99 7.70 -8.01 -11.30
C ASP A 99 6.76 -6.80 -11.39
N VAL A 100 7.07 -5.71 -10.70
CA VAL A 100 6.27 -4.48 -10.82
C VAL A 100 6.41 -3.85 -12.21
N CYS A 101 7.63 -3.81 -12.76
CA CYS A 101 7.88 -3.29 -14.11
C CYS A 101 7.13 -4.09 -15.17
N ARG A 102 7.25 -5.42 -15.17
CA ARG A 102 6.50 -6.30 -16.07
C ARG A 102 5.00 -6.06 -15.97
N LYS A 103 4.50 -5.96 -14.76
CA LYS A 103 3.09 -5.66 -14.49
C LYS A 103 2.67 -4.30 -15.06
N MET A 104 3.50 -3.26 -14.93
CA MET A 104 3.21 -1.93 -15.50
C MET A 104 3.21 -1.98 -17.02
N ILE A 105 4.19 -2.61 -17.66
CA ILE A 105 4.29 -2.75 -19.11
C ILE A 105 3.04 -3.47 -19.66
N VAL A 106 2.71 -4.64 -19.09
CA VAL A 106 1.56 -5.45 -19.55
C VAL A 106 0.24 -4.72 -19.40
N ARG A 107 0.08 -3.91 -18.34
CA ARG A 107 -1.18 -3.20 -18.05
C ARG A 107 -1.34 -1.86 -18.75
N HIS A 108 -0.32 -1.40 -19.47
CA HIS A 108 -0.37 -0.19 -20.27
C HIS A 108 -0.11 -0.47 -21.76
N PRO A 109 -0.92 -1.33 -22.42
CA PRO A 109 -0.71 -1.67 -23.82
C PRO A 109 -0.93 -0.47 -24.76
N HIS A 110 -1.54 0.61 -24.27
CA HIS A 110 -1.69 1.87 -24.99
C HIS A 110 -0.39 2.72 -24.97
N VAL A 111 0.60 2.38 -24.14
CA VAL A 111 1.92 3.03 -24.09
C VAL A 111 3.01 2.12 -24.62
N PHE A 112 2.95 0.83 -24.28
CA PHE A 112 4.00 -0.15 -24.58
C PHE A 112 3.63 -1.17 -25.67
N GLY A 113 2.45 -1.05 -26.28
CA GLY A 113 1.93 -1.94 -27.33
C GLY A 113 1.12 -1.17 -28.37
N ASP A 114 0.25 -1.89 -29.08
CA ASP A 114 -0.49 -1.37 -30.24
C ASP A 114 -1.96 -0.98 -29.95
N VAL A 115 -2.36 -0.97 -28.68
CA VAL A 115 -3.75 -0.61 -28.28
C VAL A 115 -3.85 0.90 -28.13
N THR A 116 -4.89 1.52 -28.69
CA THR A 116 -5.19 2.94 -28.47
C THR A 116 -6.15 3.13 -27.29
N ALA A 117 -5.89 4.12 -26.44
CA ALA A 117 -6.80 4.58 -25.41
C ALA A 117 -6.69 6.11 -25.30
N GLU A 118 -7.78 6.81 -25.60
CA GLU A 118 -7.82 8.28 -25.69
C GLU A 118 -8.35 8.92 -24.40
N THR A 119 -8.98 8.14 -23.53
CA THR A 119 -9.56 8.63 -22.27
C THR A 119 -9.12 7.80 -21.05
N SER A 120 -9.07 8.43 -19.89
CA SER A 120 -8.78 7.75 -18.63
C SER A 120 -9.74 6.59 -18.34
N GLU A 121 -11.00 6.71 -18.74
CA GLU A 121 -12.00 5.64 -18.59
C GLU A 121 -11.64 4.39 -19.41
N GLN A 122 -11.19 4.58 -20.65
CA GLN A 122 -10.72 3.48 -21.49
C GLN A 122 -9.48 2.80 -20.89
N VAL A 123 -8.54 3.61 -20.36
CA VAL A 123 -7.36 3.09 -19.68
C VAL A 123 -7.74 2.24 -18.47
N LEU A 124 -8.63 2.74 -17.60
CA LEU A 124 -9.08 2.02 -16.41
C LEU A 124 -9.82 0.72 -16.76
N LYS A 125 -10.68 0.75 -17.79
CA LYS A 125 -11.38 -0.45 -18.27
C LYS A 125 -10.43 -1.51 -18.79
N ASN A 126 -9.44 -1.12 -19.60
CA ASN A 126 -8.40 -2.01 -20.11
C ASN A 126 -7.57 -2.59 -18.97
N TRP A 127 -7.17 -1.74 -18.00
CA TRP A 127 -6.44 -2.14 -16.81
C TRP A 127 -7.17 -3.22 -15.99
N ASP A 128 -8.47 -3.01 -15.72
CA ASP A 128 -9.28 -3.95 -14.95
C ASP A 128 -9.43 -5.29 -15.69
N ALA A 129 -9.63 -5.26 -17.02
CA ALA A 129 -9.72 -6.46 -17.84
C ALA A 129 -8.40 -7.27 -17.82
N ILE A 130 -7.26 -6.61 -18.05
CA ILE A 130 -5.94 -7.26 -18.06
C ILE A 130 -5.60 -7.79 -16.66
N LYS A 131 -5.93 -7.03 -15.61
CA LYS A 131 -5.72 -7.44 -14.21
C LYS A 131 -6.55 -8.70 -13.87
N ALA A 132 -7.79 -8.78 -14.32
CA ALA A 132 -8.64 -9.96 -14.12
C ALA A 132 -8.04 -11.20 -14.81
N GLN A 133 -7.57 -11.05 -16.04
CA GLN A 133 -6.91 -12.12 -16.79
C GLN A 133 -5.63 -12.60 -16.11
N THR A 134 -4.74 -11.68 -15.76
CA THR A 134 -3.42 -12.00 -15.16
C THR A 134 -3.53 -12.60 -13.75
N LYS A 135 -4.59 -12.28 -13.01
CA LYS A 135 -4.84 -12.83 -11.66
C LYS A 135 -5.74 -14.06 -11.64
N SER A 136 -6.20 -14.55 -12.79
CA SER A 136 -7.15 -15.67 -12.90
C SER A 136 -8.42 -15.49 -12.04
N GLN A 137 -8.84 -14.23 -11.80
CA GLN A 137 -10.03 -13.90 -11.04
C GLN A 137 -11.28 -14.20 -11.88
N LYS A 138 -11.99 -15.26 -11.55
CA LYS A 138 -13.14 -15.76 -12.34
C LYS A 138 -14.50 -15.25 -11.85
N GLY A 139 -14.57 -14.65 -10.65
CA GLY A 139 -15.85 -14.21 -10.09
C GLY A 139 -15.71 -13.18 -8.97
N LEU A 140 -16.85 -12.74 -8.43
CA LEU A 140 -16.92 -11.77 -7.34
C LEU A 140 -16.19 -12.28 -6.08
N SER A 141 -16.33 -13.56 -5.73
CA SER A 141 -15.63 -14.16 -4.58
C SER A 141 -14.13 -13.93 -4.66
N ASP A 142 -13.51 -14.29 -5.81
CA ASP A 142 -12.06 -14.11 -6.00
C ASP A 142 -11.64 -12.64 -5.89
N LYS A 143 -12.48 -11.72 -6.41
CA LYS A 143 -12.25 -10.28 -6.32
C LYS A 143 -12.31 -9.79 -4.87
N LEU A 144 -13.25 -10.28 -4.07
CA LEU A 144 -13.39 -9.94 -2.66
C LEU A 144 -12.24 -10.53 -1.82
N ASP A 145 -11.88 -11.80 -2.06
CA ASP A 145 -10.78 -12.48 -1.39
C ASP A 145 -9.41 -11.82 -1.68
N SER A 146 -9.29 -11.13 -2.81
CA SER A 146 -8.07 -10.38 -3.15
C SER A 146 -7.90 -9.06 -2.36
N ILE A 147 -8.88 -8.66 -1.54
CA ILE A 147 -8.79 -7.47 -0.68
C ILE A 147 -7.98 -7.83 0.56
N ALA A 148 -6.87 -7.12 0.78
CA ALA A 148 -6.01 -7.37 1.93
C ALA A 148 -6.79 -7.22 3.25
N LYS A 149 -6.71 -8.27 4.10
CA LYS A 149 -7.43 -8.31 5.38
C LYS A 149 -6.97 -7.27 6.40
N PRO A 150 -5.67 -6.91 6.46
CA PRO A 150 -5.15 -5.94 7.42
C PRO A 150 -5.42 -4.47 7.05
N LEU A 151 -6.07 -4.17 5.93
CA LEU A 151 -6.40 -2.77 5.60
C LEU A 151 -7.24 -2.11 6.70
N PRO A 152 -7.07 -0.79 6.93
CA PRO A 152 -7.98 -0.01 7.77
C PRO A 152 -9.44 -0.28 7.42
N ALA A 153 -10.31 -0.31 8.44
CA ALA A 153 -11.66 -0.84 8.28
C ALA A 153 -12.50 -0.06 7.27
N LEU A 154 -12.38 1.27 7.23
CA LEU A 154 -13.12 2.11 6.27
C LEU A 154 -12.64 1.84 4.84
N ILE A 155 -11.33 1.87 4.61
CA ILE A 155 -10.73 1.55 3.30
C ILE A 155 -11.14 0.15 2.83
N ARG A 156 -11.07 -0.83 3.73
CA ARG A 156 -11.44 -2.21 3.40
C ARG A 156 -12.90 -2.33 3.03
N THR A 157 -13.79 -1.73 3.83
CA THR A 157 -15.23 -1.78 3.58
C THR A 157 -15.59 -1.05 2.28
N GLN A 158 -14.99 0.12 2.02
CA GLN A 158 -15.21 0.84 0.76
C GLN A 158 -14.75 0.02 -0.44
N LYS A 159 -13.59 -0.66 -0.39
CA LYS A 159 -13.13 -1.57 -1.45
C LYS A 159 -14.08 -2.75 -1.68
N VAL A 160 -14.66 -3.32 -0.62
CA VAL A 160 -15.67 -4.37 -0.71
C VAL A 160 -16.92 -3.85 -1.42
N ILE A 161 -17.44 -2.70 -0.97
CA ILE A 161 -18.62 -2.04 -1.55
C ILE A 161 -18.37 -1.72 -3.04
N HIS A 162 -17.26 -1.06 -3.35
CA HIS A 162 -16.89 -0.70 -4.73
C HIS A 162 -16.85 -1.91 -5.68
N LYS A 163 -16.27 -3.02 -5.22
CA LYS A 163 -16.18 -4.23 -6.06
C LYS A 163 -17.53 -4.94 -6.19
N ALA A 164 -18.29 -5.04 -5.09
CA ALA A 164 -19.56 -5.74 -5.09
C ALA A 164 -20.65 -4.98 -5.85
N ALA A 165 -20.71 -3.66 -5.73
CA ALA A 165 -21.73 -2.82 -6.37
C ALA A 165 -21.74 -2.89 -7.90
N LYS A 166 -20.63 -3.32 -8.51
CA LYS A 166 -20.52 -3.54 -9.96
C LYS A 166 -21.24 -4.81 -10.44
N GLU A 167 -21.56 -5.73 -9.53
CA GLU A 167 -22.05 -7.07 -9.89
C GLU A 167 -23.35 -7.45 -9.20
N ILE A 168 -23.59 -6.93 -7.98
CA ILE A 168 -24.76 -7.28 -7.17
C ILE A 168 -25.29 -6.08 -6.36
N ASP A 169 -26.55 -6.15 -5.98
CA ASP A 169 -27.07 -5.34 -4.88
C ASP A 169 -26.46 -5.83 -3.57
N ILE A 170 -25.80 -4.94 -2.85
CA ILE A 170 -25.05 -5.32 -1.65
C ILE A 170 -26.01 -5.57 -0.49
N PRO A 171 -26.17 -6.84 -0.04
CA PRO A 171 -27.04 -7.15 1.08
C PRO A 171 -26.47 -6.63 2.39
N ALA A 172 -27.37 -6.29 3.33
CA ALA A 172 -26.95 -6.13 4.72
C ALA A 172 -26.54 -7.51 5.28
N PRO A 173 -25.43 -7.62 6.06
CA PRO A 173 -25.09 -8.87 6.72
C PRO A 173 -26.23 -9.39 7.58
N ALA A 174 -26.52 -10.68 7.50
CA ALA A 174 -27.49 -11.31 8.39
C ALA A 174 -26.98 -11.27 9.84
N GLN A 175 -27.93 -11.30 10.80
CA GLN A 175 -27.58 -11.53 12.20
C GLN A 175 -26.82 -12.88 12.32
N SER A 176 -25.67 -12.89 12.95
CA SER A 176 -24.86 -14.07 13.14
C SER A 176 -24.22 -14.07 14.53
N GLU A 177 -23.72 -15.22 14.97
CA GLU A 177 -22.96 -15.33 16.22
C GLU A 177 -21.68 -14.46 16.25
N ARG A 178 -21.25 -13.98 15.09
CA ARG A 178 -20.05 -13.12 14.94
C ARG A 178 -20.32 -11.63 15.21
N LEU A 179 -21.60 -11.21 15.25
CA LEU A 179 -22.00 -9.82 15.43
C LEU A 179 -23.11 -9.75 16.49
N THR A 180 -22.90 -8.97 17.53
CA THR A 180 -23.98 -8.57 18.43
C THR A 180 -25.00 -7.69 17.70
N ALA A 181 -26.18 -7.51 18.28
CA ALA A 181 -27.20 -6.63 17.69
C ALA A 181 -26.72 -5.18 17.52
N ASP A 182 -25.96 -4.68 18.50
CA ASP A 182 -25.40 -3.33 18.44
C ASP A 182 -24.28 -3.20 17.42
N GLU A 183 -23.35 -4.18 17.33
CA GLU A 183 -22.32 -4.20 16.29
C GLU A 183 -22.94 -4.24 14.90
N LYS A 184 -23.98 -5.05 14.70
CA LYS A 184 -24.70 -5.08 13.42
C LYS A 184 -25.32 -3.72 13.10
N ARG A 185 -26.06 -3.12 14.02
CA ARG A 185 -26.74 -1.82 13.84
C ARG A 185 -25.72 -0.71 13.51
N LEU A 186 -24.63 -0.63 14.25
CA LEU A 186 -23.58 0.36 14.01
C LEU A 186 -22.84 0.08 12.71
N GLY A 187 -22.52 -1.19 12.43
CA GLY A 187 -21.89 -1.61 11.19
C GLY A 187 -22.73 -1.27 9.95
N ASP A 188 -24.05 -1.46 10.01
CA ASP A 188 -24.98 -1.06 8.94
C ASP A 188 -24.96 0.46 8.72
N SER A 189 -24.86 1.24 9.80
CA SER A 189 -24.75 2.70 9.73
C SER A 189 -23.43 3.13 9.07
N PHE A 190 -22.30 2.56 9.48
CA PHE A 190 -21.00 2.81 8.83
C PHE A 190 -21.03 2.42 7.34
N ALA A 191 -21.57 1.25 7.01
CA ALA A 191 -21.68 0.82 5.62
C ALA A 191 -22.55 1.76 4.78
N SER A 192 -23.60 2.35 5.37
CA SER A 192 -24.44 3.35 4.69
C SER A 192 -23.65 4.62 4.38
N VAL A 193 -22.90 5.15 5.34
CA VAL A 193 -22.06 6.35 5.15
C VAL A 193 -20.97 6.07 4.09
N ILE A 194 -20.32 4.90 4.15
CA ILE A 194 -19.30 4.52 3.16
C ILE A 194 -19.90 4.40 1.75
N LYS A 195 -21.12 3.86 1.61
CA LYS A 195 -21.84 3.84 0.32
C LYS A 195 -22.13 5.25 -0.22
N GLU A 196 -22.39 6.21 0.67
CA GLU A 196 -22.56 7.59 0.28
C GLU A 196 -21.25 8.25 -0.15
N CYS A 197 -20.15 8.01 0.56
CA CYS A 197 -18.81 8.43 0.13
C CYS A 197 -18.50 7.90 -1.28
N GLU A 198 -18.78 6.62 -1.54
CA GLU A 198 -18.56 6.01 -2.86
C GLU A 198 -19.36 6.71 -3.97
N LYS A 199 -20.63 7.05 -3.72
CA LYS A 199 -21.49 7.80 -4.68
C LYS A 199 -20.97 9.20 -4.96
N LEU A 200 -20.38 9.84 -3.97
CA LEU A 200 -19.80 11.19 -4.06
C LEU A 200 -18.37 11.20 -4.60
N GLY A 201 -17.77 10.03 -4.85
CA GLY A 201 -16.38 9.91 -5.26
C GLY A 201 -15.37 10.27 -4.16
N LEU A 202 -15.77 10.15 -2.89
CA LEU A 202 -14.95 10.47 -1.72
C LEU A 202 -14.34 9.19 -1.11
N ASP A 203 -13.14 9.32 -0.57
CA ASP A 203 -12.50 8.27 0.24
C ASP A 203 -12.95 8.39 1.69
N ALA A 204 -13.53 7.32 2.24
CA ALA A 204 -14.16 7.35 3.56
C ALA A 204 -13.14 7.51 4.70
N GLU A 205 -11.91 6.97 4.55
CA GLU A 205 -10.83 7.13 5.53
C GLU A 205 -10.37 8.59 5.58
N THR A 206 -10.13 9.19 4.41
CA THR A 206 -9.75 10.60 4.27
C THR A 206 -10.81 11.54 4.83
N VAL A 207 -12.08 11.30 4.52
CA VAL A 207 -13.20 12.11 5.05
C VAL A 207 -13.22 12.09 6.58
N LEU A 208 -13.07 10.92 7.20
CA LEU A 208 -13.12 10.82 8.67
C LEU A 208 -11.86 11.42 9.30
N ARG A 209 -10.70 11.31 8.67
CA ARG A 209 -9.45 11.92 9.12
C ARG A 209 -9.54 13.45 9.12
N HIS A 210 -9.95 14.07 8.01
CA HIS A 210 -10.15 15.53 7.94
C HIS A 210 -11.20 16.02 8.96
N TYR A 211 -12.28 15.24 9.18
CA TYR A 211 -13.25 15.58 10.21
C TYR A 211 -12.64 15.50 11.62
N CYS A 212 -11.79 14.53 11.88
CA CYS A 212 -11.07 14.40 13.15
C CYS A 212 -10.19 15.62 13.42
N ASP A 213 -9.44 16.08 12.41
CA ASP A 213 -8.59 17.26 12.52
C ASP A 213 -9.41 18.52 12.82
N ALA A 214 -10.52 18.74 12.09
CA ALA A 214 -11.43 19.82 12.35
C ALA A 214 -12.05 19.75 13.75
N LEU A 215 -12.39 18.56 14.24
CA LEU A 215 -12.88 18.35 15.59
C LEU A 215 -11.85 18.69 16.67
N ILE A 216 -10.58 18.30 16.44
CA ILE A 216 -9.46 18.65 17.34
C ILE A 216 -9.29 20.17 17.42
N GLU A 217 -9.35 20.86 16.28
CA GLU A 217 -9.26 22.33 16.25
C GLU A 217 -10.41 22.99 17.03
N GLU A 218 -11.63 22.46 16.90
CA GLU A 218 -12.78 23.00 17.64
C GLU A 218 -12.67 22.75 19.15
N ILE A 219 -12.17 21.57 19.58
CA ILE A 219 -11.97 21.23 20.98
C ILE A 219 -10.86 22.09 21.64
N LYS A 220 -9.88 22.55 20.85
CA LYS A 220 -8.76 23.38 21.35
C LYS A 220 -9.13 24.87 21.51
N LYS A 221 -10.28 25.31 21.05
CA LYS A 221 -10.79 26.68 21.20
C LYS A 221 -11.38 26.89 22.61
#